data_45ec61f7ff6c2f693b25eef54ca19a16
#
_entry.id   45ec61f7ff6c2f693b25eef54ca19a16
#
_cell.length_a   1.000
_cell.length_b   1.000
_cell.length_c   1.000
_cell.angle_alpha   90.00
_cell.angle_beta   90.00
_cell.angle_gamma   90.00
#
_symmetry.space_group_name_H-M   'P 1'
#
loop_
_entity.id
_entity.type
_entity.pdbx_description
1 polymer ?
#
loop_
_entity_poly.entity_id
_entity_poly.type
_entity_poly.pdbx_seq_one_letter_code
_entity_poly.pdbx_strand_id
1 'polypeptide(L)'
;MSAVETGGGAQVKSAVRTVELLEYFAGRPGMHSLASVQEAVGYPKSSLYMLLRTLVDLGWVETDATGTRYGIGVRALLVGTSYIDGDEVVAAARPTLDRLSDDTTETIHLARLDGTNVVYLATRQSQHYLRPFTRVGRRLPAHSTSLGKALLSTYSDEQVRKMLPESLPALTEHTITDREKLIEELHQIREQGFSVDREENTLGLRCFGVAIPYRTPARDAISCSVPVARLTPAHEQMVKDALFDARDRLTLATRRL
;
A
#
# COMPACT_ATOMS: atom_id res chain seq x y z
N MET A 1 12.75 8.96 -0.94
CA MET A 1 13.39 7.63 -1.00
C MET A 1 14.04 7.39 0.34
N SER A 2 13.41 6.58 1.18
CA SER A 2 13.98 6.20 2.49
C SER A 2 14.64 4.84 2.32
N ALA A 3 15.98 4.81 2.45
CA ALA A 3 16.71 3.56 2.51
C ALA A 3 16.31 2.81 3.79
N VAL A 4 15.84 1.58 3.64
CA VAL A 4 15.73 0.65 4.75
C VAL A 4 17.15 0.38 5.23
N GLU A 5 17.52 0.85 6.41
CA GLU A 5 18.73 0.41 7.11
C GLU A 5 18.58 -1.07 7.46
N THR A 6 18.95 -1.93 6.53
CA THR A 6 19.16 -3.36 6.78
C THR A 6 20.58 -3.55 7.28
N GLY A 7 20.73 -4.31 8.36
CA GLY A 7 21.97 -4.59 9.06
C GLY A 7 23.16 -4.89 8.16
N GLY A 8 24.34 -4.41 8.56
CA GLY A 8 25.60 -4.23 7.85
C GLY A 8 26.24 -5.46 7.21
N GLY A 9 25.64 -6.01 6.17
CA GLY A 9 26.30 -6.90 5.22
C GLY A 9 26.63 -6.13 3.93
N ALA A 10 27.78 -6.38 3.30
CA ALA A 10 28.15 -5.76 2.04
C ALA A 10 27.12 -6.08 0.96
N GLN A 11 26.30 -5.09 0.59
CA GLN A 11 25.29 -5.25 -0.47
C GLN A 11 25.97 -5.28 -1.85
N VAL A 12 25.50 -6.15 -2.74
CA VAL A 12 25.96 -6.20 -4.14
C VAL A 12 25.32 -5.03 -4.89
N LYS A 13 26.11 -4.02 -5.20
CA LYS A 13 25.65 -2.75 -5.82
C LYS A 13 24.80 -2.94 -7.08
N SER A 14 25.13 -3.90 -7.94
CA SER A 14 24.34 -4.18 -9.16
C SER A 14 22.95 -4.74 -8.83
N ALA A 15 22.84 -5.59 -7.81
CA ALA A 15 21.56 -6.15 -7.38
C ALA A 15 20.65 -5.04 -6.80
N VAL A 16 21.20 -4.19 -5.92
CA VAL A 16 20.45 -3.03 -5.37
C VAL A 16 19.93 -2.14 -6.51
N ARG A 17 20.80 -1.73 -7.43
CA ARG A 17 20.41 -0.88 -8.56
C ARG A 17 19.35 -1.53 -9.47
N THR A 18 19.41 -2.83 -9.65
CA THR A 18 18.39 -3.57 -10.42
C THR A 18 17.03 -3.49 -9.74
N VAL A 19 16.98 -3.74 -8.44
CA VAL A 19 15.72 -3.65 -7.66
C VAL A 19 15.17 -2.23 -7.68
N GLU A 20 16.01 -1.20 -7.44
CA GLU A 20 15.61 0.21 -7.48
C GLU A 20 15.05 0.64 -8.85
N LEU A 21 15.59 0.09 -9.96
CA LEU A 21 15.03 0.32 -11.29
C LEU A 21 13.64 -0.31 -11.48
N LEU A 22 13.45 -1.53 -11.00
CA LEU A 22 12.13 -2.17 -11.06
C LEU A 22 11.10 -1.43 -10.21
N GLU A 23 11.47 -0.98 -9.01
CA GLU A 23 10.64 -0.14 -8.15
C GLU A 23 10.32 1.23 -8.77
N TYR A 24 11.29 1.83 -9.47
CA TYR A 24 11.07 3.07 -10.22
C TYR A 24 9.93 2.91 -11.23
N PHE A 25 9.98 1.86 -12.06
CA PHE A 25 8.92 1.59 -13.05
C PHE A 25 7.59 1.17 -12.42
N ALA A 26 7.62 0.41 -11.33
CA ALA A 26 6.41 0.03 -10.60
C ALA A 26 5.63 1.24 -10.06
N GLY A 27 6.34 2.27 -9.61
CA GLY A 27 5.78 3.52 -9.11
C GLY A 27 5.36 4.52 -10.19
N ARG A 28 5.77 4.32 -11.45
CA ARG A 28 5.57 5.26 -12.57
C ARG A 28 5.09 4.53 -13.81
N PRO A 29 3.76 4.37 -14.00
CA PRO A 29 3.22 3.71 -15.18
C PRO A 29 3.60 4.42 -16.48
N GLY A 30 3.78 3.62 -17.55
CA GLY A 30 4.09 4.11 -18.89
C GLY A 30 5.56 3.97 -19.26
N MET A 31 5.92 4.61 -20.39
CA MET A 31 7.24 4.54 -20.99
C MET A 31 8.07 5.78 -20.67
N HIS A 32 9.29 5.60 -20.19
CA HIS A 32 10.20 6.64 -19.71
C HIS A 32 11.47 6.70 -20.55
N SER A 33 11.98 7.90 -20.84
CA SER A 33 13.27 8.07 -21.52
C SER A 33 14.43 7.70 -20.60
N LEU A 34 15.57 7.32 -21.21
CA LEU A 34 16.82 7.09 -20.43
C LEU A 34 17.17 8.30 -19.56
N ALA A 35 16.94 9.51 -20.06
CA ALA A 35 17.25 10.74 -19.33
C ALA A 35 16.36 10.90 -18.09
N SER A 36 15.06 10.67 -18.19
CA SER A 36 14.13 10.78 -17.04
C SER A 36 14.38 9.69 -15.99
N VAL A 37 14.75 8.48 -16.41
CA VAL A 37 15.17 7.43 -15.49
C VAL A 37 16.45 7.82 -14.77
N GLN A 38 17.46 8.32 -15.53
CA GLN A 38 18.75 8.75 -14.99
C GLN A 38 18.60 9.86 -13.95
N GLU A 39 17.79 10.86 -14.24
CA GLU A 39 17.50 11.98 -13.32
C GLU A 39 16.89 11.47 -12.00
N ALA A 40 15.98 10.50 -12.08
CA ALA A 40 15.30 9.97 -10.91
C ALA A 40 16.19 9.06 -10.03
N VAL A 41 17.05 8.23 -10.64
CA VAL A 41 17.88 7.24 -9.89
C VAL A 41 19.31 7.71 -9.62
N GLY A 42 19.78 8.74 -10.33
CA GLY A 42 21.10 9.34 -10.12
C GLY A 42 22.32 8.49 -10.57
N TYR A 43 22.09 7.45 -11.40
CA TYR A 43 23.19 6.57 -11.83
C TYR A 43 23.97 7.13 -13.02
N PRO A 44 25.29 6.79 -13.15
CA PRO A 44 26.03 7.09 -14.36
C PRO A 44 25.36 6.51 -15.60
N LYS A 45 25.23 7.32 -16.66
CA LYS A 45 24.48 6.99 -17.89
C LYS A 45 24.89 5.64 -18.50
N SER A 46 26.20 5.35 -18.56
CA SER A 46 26.70 4.08 -19.11
C SER A 46 26.28 2.88 -18.28
N SER A 47 26.36 2.96 -16.94
CA SER A 47 25.94 1.89 -16.04
C SER A 47 24.43 1.67 -16.12
N LEU A 48 23.63 2.76 -16.13
CA LEU A 48 22.18 2.69 -16.28
C LEU A 48 21.78 2.02 -17.60
N TYR A 49 22.38 2.43 -18.70
CA TYR A 49 22.11 1.84 -20.03
C TYR A 49 22.39 0.34 -20.04
N MET A 50 23.51 -0.11 -19.48
CA MET A 50 23.85 -1.54 -19.42
C MET A 50 22.87 -2.34 -18.56
N LEU A 51 22.43 -1.78 -17.42
CA LEU A 51 21.42 -2.40 -16.57
C LEU A 51 20.07 -2.52 -17.30
N LEU A 52 19.60 -1.43 -17.91
CA LEU A 52 18.34 -1.43 -18.67
C LEU A 52 18.38 -2.43 -19.83
N ARG A 53 19.49 -2.48 -20.58
CA ARG A 53 19.68 -3.45 -21.66
C ARG A 53 19.56 -4.87 -21.13
N THR A 54 20.27 -5.19 -20.03
CA THR A 54 20.19 -6.52 -19.41
C THR A 54 18.74 -6.87 -18.98
N LEU A 55 18.04 -5.89 -18.39
CA LEU A 55 16.64 -6.12 -17.99
C LEU A 55 15.69 -6.28 -19.17
N VAL A 56 15.97 -5.61 -20.31
CA VAL A 56 15.23 -5.82 -21.58
C VAL A 56 15.50 -7.20 -22.13
N ASP A 57 16.76 -7.63 -22.21
CA ASP A 57 17.15 -8.96 -22.69
C ASP A 57 16.52 -10.09 -21.84
N LEU A 58 16.33 -9.82 -20.56
CA LEU A 58 15.67 -10.75 -19.63
C LEU A 58 14.15 -10.59 -19.57
N GLY A 59 13.54 -9.62 -20.26
CA GLY A 59 12.09 -9.38 -20.30
C GLY A 59 11.47 -8.76 -19.02
N TRP A 60 12.30 -8.19 -18.13
CA TRP A 60 11.84 -7.46 -16.93
C TRP A 60 11.50 -6.00 -17.23
N VAL A 61 12.11 -5.45 -18.25
CA VAL A 61 11.84 -4.14 -18.83
C VAL A 61 11.51 -4.35 -20.30
N GLU A 62 10.62 -3.56 -20.85
CA GLU A 62 10.34 -3.52 -22.27
C GLU A 62 10.63 -2.15 -22.84
N THR A 63 10.82 -2.08 -24.16
CA THR A 63 11.03 -0.83 -24.89
C THR A 63 9.85 -0.53 -25.80
N ASP A 64 9.68 0.76 -26.12
CA ASP A 64 8.80 1.16 -27.21
C ASP A 64 9.33 0.70 -28.58
N ALA A 65 8.55 0.89 -29.64
CA ALA A 65 8.92 0.50 -31.01
C ALA A 65 10.21 1.15 -31.53
N THR A 66 10.61 2.27 -30.93
CA THR A 66 11.85 3.01 -31.31
C THR A 66 13.08 2.56 -30.50
N GLY A 67 12.89 1.76 -29.43
CA GLY A 67 13.96 1.34 -28.52
C GLY A 67 14.51 2.46 -27.65
N THR A 68 13.82 3.61 -27.55
CA THR A 68 14.31 4.80 -26.85
C THR A 68 13.64 5.06 -25.51
N ARG A 69 12.52 4.40 -25.25
CA ARG A 69 11.79 4.50 -23.97
C ARG A 69 11.66 3.12 -23.33
N TYR A 70 11.61 3.10 -22.02
CA TYR A 70 11.64 1.91 -21.18
C TYR A 70 10.42 1.88 -20.27
N GLY A 71 9.82 0.71 -20.07
CA GLY A 71 8.72 0.46 -19.15
C GLY A 71 8.87 -0.91 -18.48
N ILE A 72 8.02 -1.18 -17.49
CA ILE A 72 8.03 -2.48 -16.81
C ILE A 72 7.60 -3.59 -17.75
N GLY A 73 8.34 -4.70 -17.79
CA GLY A 73 8.03 -5.86 -18.62
C GLY A 73 7.10 -6.86 -17.94
N VAL A 74 6.46 -7.71 -18.73
CA VAL A 74 5.45 -8.69 -18.28
C VAL A 74 5.98 -9.68 -17.22
N ARG A 75 7.29 -9.94 -17.16
CA ARG A 75 7.88 -10.82 -16.13
C ARG A 75 7.70 -10.33 -14.71
N ALA A 76 7.62 -9.02 -14.50
CA ALA A 76 7.32 -8.46 -13.20
C ALA A 76 5.92 -8.87 -12.70
N LEU A 77 4.93 -8.98 -13.60
CA LEU A 77 3.59 -9.47 -13.27
C LEU A 77 3.63 -10.94 -12.81
N LEU A 78 4.39 -11.80 -13.48
CA LEU A 78 4.49 -13.22 -13.12
C LEU A 78 5.01 -13.43 -11.69
N VAL A 79 6.01 -12.64 -11.29
CA VAL A 79 6.56 -12.72 -9.93
C VAL A 79 5.60 -12.09 -8.91
N GLY A 80 4.99 -10.96 -9.25
CA GLY A 80 4.02 -10.31 -8.37
C GLY A 80 2.78 -11.15 -8.09
N THR A 81 2.23 -11.81 -9.11
CA THR A 81 1.06 -12.69 -8.94
C THR A 81 1.37 -13.93 -8.13
N SER A 82 2.57 -14.52 -8.26
CA SER A 82 2.97 -15.69 -7.47
C SER A 82 2.97 -15.39 -5.96
N TYR A 83 3.29 -14.15 -5.57
CA TYR A 83 3.19 -13.72 -4.18
C TYR A 83 1.73 -13.75 -3.67
N ILE A 84 0.81 -13.23 -4.47
CA ILE A 84 -0.62 -13.18 -4.12
C ILE A 84 -1.23 -14.59 -4.10
N ASP A 85 -0.87 -15.43 -5.07
CA ASP A 85 -1.39 -16.79 -5.20
C ASP A 85 -0.92 -17.71 -4.06
N GLY A 86 0.29 -17.48 -3.54
CA GLY A 86 0.84 -18.20 -2.40
C GLY A 86 0.47 -17.65 -1.03
N ASP A 87 -0.26 -16.54 -0.94
CA ASP A 87 -0.58 -15.90 0.34
C ASP A 87 -1.89 -16.45 0.95
N GLU A 88 -1.75 -17.21 2.05
CA GLU A 88 -2.87 -17.85 2.73
C GLU A 88 -3.87 -16.84 3.33
N VAL A 89 -3.40 -15.67 3.79
CA VAL A 89 -4.27 -14.61 4.31
C VAL A 89 -5.13 -14.03 3.19
N VAL A 90 -4.53 -13.79 2.01
CA VAL A 90 -5.28 -13.32 0.83
C VAL A 90 -6.34 -14.34 0.42
N ALA A 91 -5.98 -15.64 0.39
CA ALA A 91 -6.91 -16.72 0.05
C ALA A 91 -8.07 -16.79 1.05
N ALA A 92 -7.78 -16.78 2.36
CA ALA A 92 -8.78 -16.83 3.42
C ALA A 92 -9.68 -15.58 3.46
N ALA A 93 -9.16 -14.43 3.02
CA ALA A 93 -9.90 -13.17 3.06
C ALA A 93 -10.93 -13.03 1.94
N ARG A 94 -10.76 -13.71 0.79
CA ARG A 94 -11.61 -13.54 -0.40
C ARG A 94 -13.10 -13.53 -0.12
N PRO A 95 -13.69 -14.53 0.57
CA PRO A 95 -15.15 -14.56 0.81
C PRO A 95 -15.64 -13.40 1.69
N THR A 96 -14.81 -13.02 2.68
CA THR A 96 -15.15 -11.90 3.58
C THR A 96 -15.10 -10.57 2.85
N LEU A 97 -14.10 -10.35 1.96
CA LEU A 97 -13.99 -9.14 1.15
C LEU A 97 -15.16 -9.03 0.15
N ASP A 98 -15.58 -10.15 -0.46
CA ASP A 98 -16.74 -10.18 -1.36
C ASP A 98 -17.99 -9.73 -0.62
N ARG A 99 -18.28 -10.35 0.53
CA ARG A 99 -19.40 -9.99 1.37
C ARG A 99 -19.36 -8.53 1.84
N LEU A 100 -18.21 -8.05 2.32
CA LEU A 100 -18.06 -6.66 2.78
C LEU A 100 -18.33 -5.66 1.62
N SER A 101 -17.92 -6.01 0.40
CA SER A 101 -18.20 -5.22 -0.81
C SER A 101 -19.69 -5.21 -1.13
N ASP A 102 -20.39 -6.35 -1.03
CA ASP A 102 -21.82 -6.44 -1.27
C ASP A 102 -22.63 -5.67 -0.22
N ASP A 103 -22.27 -5.82 1.05
CA ASP A 103 -22.96 -5.17 2.18
C ASP A 103 -22.81 -3.64 2.15
N THR A 104 -21.63 -3.13 1.73
CA THR A 104 -21.35 -1.68 1.74
C THR A 104 -21.54 -1.01 0.38
N THR A 105 -21.49 -1.76 -0.73
CA THR A 105 -21.45 -1.29 -2.13
C THR A 105 -20.23 -0.38 -2.45
N GLU A 106 -19.26 -0.30 -1.55
CA GLU A 106 -18.10 0.59 -1.63
C GLU A 106 -16.82 -0.17 -2.01
N THR A 107 -15.74 0.57 -2.22
CA THR A 107 -14.44 -0.03 -2.55
C THR A 107 -13.75 -0.57 -1.31
N ILE A 108 -13.45 -1.87 -1.31
CA ILE A 108 -12.81 -2.58 -0.21
C ILE A 108 -11.37 -2.92 -0.57
N HIS A 109 -10.49 -2.81 0.40
CA HIS A 109 -9.08 -3.19 0.28
C HIS A 109 -8.64 -4.11 1.40
N LEU A 110 -7.78 -5.07 1.07
CA LEU A 110 -6.89 -5.76 1.99
C LEU A 110 -5.47 -5.28 1.71
N ALA A 111 -4.74 -4.87 2.73
CA ALA A 111 -3.35 -4.44 2.58
C ALA A 111 -2.47 -4.96 3.72
N ARG A 112 -1.18 -5.02 3.43
CA ARG A 112 -0.10 -5.45 4.33
C ARG A 112 0.86 -4.31 4.60
N LEU A 113 1.33 -4.20 5.84
CA LEU A 113 2.39 -3.26 6.19
C LEU A 113 3.73 -3.74 5.62
N ASP A 114 4.41 -2.83 4.93
CA ASP A 114 5.75 -3.02 4.36
C ASP A 114 6.62 -1.79 4.71
N GLY A 115 7.42 -1.91 5.76
CA GLY A 115 8.15 -0.79 6.32
C GLY A 115 7.21 0.32 6.78
N THR A 116 7.35 1.51 6.19
CA THR A 116 6.53 2.70 6.47
C THR A 116 5.32 2.84 5.54
N ASN A 117 5.05 1.83 4.71
CA ASN A 117 3.99 1.85 3.71
C ASN A 117 3.04 0.68 3.87
N VAL A 118 1.89 0.78 3.24
CA VAL A 118 0.99 -0.35 3.02
C VAL A 118 1.00 -0.74 1.55
N VAL A 119 0.94 -2.05 1.29
CA VAL A 119 0.83 -2.62 -0.06
C VAL A 119 -0.52 -3.31 -0.19
N TYR A 120 -1.28 -2.96 -1.21
CA TYR A 120 -2.60 -3.54 -1.48
C TYR A 120 -2.46 -4.96 -2.03
N LEU A 121 -3.02 -5.94 -1.32
CA LEU A 121 -2.98 -7.36 -1.68
C LEU A 121 -4.24 -7.82 -2.40
N ALA A 122 -5.39 -7.24 -2.06
CA ALA A 122 -6.66 -7.50 -2.73
C ALA A 122 -7.54 -6.26 -2.73
N THR A 123 -8.39 -6.16 -3.75
CA THR A 123 -9.35 -5.06 -3.89
C THR A 123 -10.68 -5.58 -4.42
N ARG A 124 -11.79 -5.05 -3.89
CA ARG A 124 -13.13 -5.13 -4.48
C ARG A 124 -13.54 -3.73 -4.87
N GLN A 125 -13.73 -3.50 -6.16
CA GLN A 125 -14.11 -2.18 -6.64
C GLN A 125 -15.61 -1.95 -6.48
N SER A 126 -15.97 -0.77 -5.97
CA SER A 126 -17.36 -0.31 -5.97
C SER A 126 -17.95 -0.31 -7.37
N GLN A 127 -19.23 -0.65 -7.48
CA GLN A 127 -19.99 -0.55 -8.75
C GLN A 127 -20.46 0.88 -9.04
N HIS A 128 -20.32 1.81 -8.08
CA HIS A 128 -20.63 3.21 -8.31
C HIS A 128 -19.68 3.86 -9.32
N TYR A 129 -20.22 4.79 -10.11
CA TYR A 129 -19.45 5.53 -11.12
C TYR A 129 -18.28 6.31 -10.46
N LEU A 130 -18.57 7.03 -9.39
CA LEU A 130 -17.57 7.74 -8.58
C LEU A 130 -16.98 6.75 -7.57
N ARG A 131 -15.75 6.31 -7.83
CA ARG A 131 -15.00 5.40 -6.97
C ARG A 131 -13.50 5.69 -7.04
N PRO A 132 -12.72 5.34 -6.01
CA PRO A 132 -11.28 5.51 -6.05
C PRO A 132 -10.65 4.63 -7.12
N PHE A 133 -9.65 5.18 -7.84
CA PHE A 133 -8.79 4.36 -8.69
C PHE A 133 -7.83 3.55 -7.81
N THR A 134 -7.86 2.23 -7.96
CA THR A 134 -7.05 1.33 -7.13
C THR A 134 -6.61 0.10 -7.91
N ARG A 135 -5.50 -0.52 -7.47
CA ARG A 135 -4.98 -1.78 -8.01
C ARG A 135 -4.21 -2.56 -6.95
N VAL A 136 -4.14 -3.87 -7.08
CA VAL A 136 -3.23 -4.73 -6.33
C VAL A 136 -1.78 -4.30 -6.61
N GLY A 137 -0.91 -4.39 -5.61
CA GLY A 137 0.47 -3.92 -5.67
C GLY A 137 0.63 -2.40 -5.51
N ARG A 138 -0.45 -1.62 -5.33
CA ARG A 138 -0.33 -0.19 -5.00
C ARG A 138 0.29 -0.04 -3.62
N ARG A 139 1.31 0.82 -3.52
CA ARG A 139 2.02 1.15 -2.28
C ARG A 139 1.69 2.58 -1.87
N LEU A 140 1.29 2.77 -0.61
CA LEU A 140 0.92 4.07 -0.06
C LEU A 140 1.54 4.27 1.31
N PRO A 141 1.86 5.52 1.73
CA PRO A 141 2.36 5.80 3.07
C PRO A 141 1.37 5.37 4.14
N ALA A 142 1.85 4.65 5.17
CA ALA A 142 0.98 4.13 6.22
C ALA A 142 0.34 5.25 7.06
N HIS A 143 1.07 6.35 7.29
CA HIS A 143 0.59 7.45 8.13
C HIS A 143 -0.65 8.18 7.56
N SER A 144 -0.85 8.16 6.25
CA SER A 144 -1.90 8.90 5.56
C SER A 144 -3.08 8.03 5.09
N THR A 145 -3.11 6.75 5.44
CA THR A 145 -4.18 5.82 5.04
C THR A 145 -4.86 5.20 6.25
N SER A 146 -6.16 4.93 6.15
CA SER A 146 -6.86 4.20 7.20
C SER A 146 -6.25 2.82 7.45
N LEU A 147 -5.86 2.07 6.40
CA LEU A 147 -5.15 0.79 6.52
C LEU A 147 -3.87 0.91 7.34
N GLY A 148 -3.05 1.89 6.99
CA GLY A 148 -1.76 2.08 7.65
C GLY A 148 -1.90 2.55 9.09
N LYS A 149 -2.81 3.49 9.37
CA LYS A 149 -3.08 3.95 10.73
C LYS A 149 -3.65 2.82 11.61
N ALA A 150 -4.55 1.98 11.07
CA ALA A 150 -5.02 0.79 11.76
C ALA A 150 -3.89 -0.18 12.10
N LEU A 151 -2.93 -0.40 11.20
CA LEU A 151 -1.78 -1.26 11.45
C LEU A 151 -0.80 -0.62 12.44
N LEU A 152 -0.45 0.65 12.25
CA LEU A 152 0.46 1.37 13.16
C LEU A 152 -0.09 1.44 14.58
N SER A 153 -1.41 1.48 14.78
CA SER A 153 -2.01 1.48 16.12
C SER A 153 -1.75 0.20 16.92
N THR A 154 -1.36 -0.90 16.25
CA THR A 154 -1.02 -2.18 16.91
C THR A 154 0.41 -2.25 17.42
N TYR A 155 1.25 -1.26 17.10
CA TYR A 155 2.62 -1.10 17.58
C TYR A 155 2.66 -0.20 18.82
N SER A 156 3.70 -0.33 19.64
CA SER A 156 3.94 0.64 20.72
C SER A 156 4.41 1.98 20.15
N ASP A 157 4.22 3.05 20.91
CA ASP A 157 4.65 4.40 20.50
C ASP A 157 6.16 4.46 20.21
N GLU A 158 6.97 3.72 21.01
CA GLU A 158 8.41 3.63 20.76
C GLU A 158 8.73 2.95 19.42
N GLN A 159 8.00 1.88 19.08
CA GLN A 159 8.15 1.22 17.79
C GLN A 159 7.76 2.13 16.63
N VAL A 160 6.65 2.87 16.77
CA VAL A 160 6.22 3.85 15.77
C VAL A 160 7.27 4.95 15.59
N ARG A 161 7.86 5.48 16.68
CA ARG A 161 8.94 6.48 16.61
C ARG A 161 10.20 5.95 15.92
N LYS A 162 10.51 4.67 16.07
CA LYS A 162 11.64 4.02 15.38
C LYS A 162 11.34 3.78 13.89
N MET A 163 10.08 3.54 13.52
CA MET A 163 9.66 3.25 12.15
C MET A 163 9.52 4.52 11.31
N LEU A 164 8.98 5.59 11.88
CA LEU A 164 8.60 6.79 11.15
C LEU A 164 9.54 7.97 11.48
N PRO A 165 9.90 8.80 10.49
CA PRO A 165 10.60 10.05 10.74
C PRO A 165 9.72 11.04 11.53
N GLU A 166 10.33 12.07 12.12
CA GLU A 166 9.60 13.10 12.86
C GLU A 166 8.64 13.89 11.98
N SER A 167 9.08 14.24 10.77
CA SER A 167 8.26 14.91 9.75
C SER A 167 7.82 13.92 8.68
N LEU A 168 6.52 13.85 8.44
CA LEU A 168 5.89 12.96 7.48
C LEU A 168 5.50 13.72 6.21
N PRO A 169 5.60 13.11 5.03
CA PRO A 169 5.26 13.79 3.79
C PRO A 169 3.75 14.13 3.73
N ALA A 170 3.44 15.37 3.35
CA ALA A 170 2.08 15.79 3.05
C ALA A 170 1.67 15.30 1.66
N LEU A 171 0.50 14.67 1.55
CA LEU A 171 -0.13 14.30 0.29
C LEU A 171 -1.29 15.23 -0.05
N THR A 172 -1.97 15.73 1.00
CA THR A 172 -3.03 16.72 0.92
C THR A 172 -2.84 17.74 2.05
N GLU A 173 -3.66 18.76 2.08
CA GLU A 173 -3.70 19.73 3.18
C GLU A 173 -4.20 19.13 4.52
N HIS A 174 -4.87 17.97 4.46
CA HIS A 174 -5.39 17.25 5.62
C HIS A 174 -4.42 16.21 6.19
N THR A 175 -3.32 15.91 5.49
CA THR A 175 -2.35 14.90 5.93
C THR A 175 -1.71 15.28 7.27
N ILE A 176 -1.70 14.36 8.22
CA ILE A 176 -0.92 14.51 9.46
C ILE A 176 0.56 14.41 9.11
N THR A 177 1.29 15.52 9.29
CA THR A 177 2.71 15.63 8.93
C THR A 177 3.67 15.57 10.13
N ASP A 178 3.13 15.59 11.34
CA ASP A 178 3.86 15.50 12.60
C ASP A 178 3.68 14.08 13.20
N ARG A 179 4.79 13.41 13.52
CA ARG A 179 4.75 12.04 14.06
C ARG A 179 4.06 11.96 15.42
N GLU A 180 4.25 12.94 16.30
CA GLU A 180 3.67 12.89 17.63
C GLU A 180 2.14 13.10 17.57
N LYS A 181 1.66 13.98 16.69
CA LYS A 181 0.22 14.11 16.41
C LYS A 181 -0.37 12.82 15.82
N LEU A 182 0.39 12.13 14.98
CA LEU A 182 -0.04 10.81 14.50
C LEU A 182 -0.15 9.82 15.68
N ILE A 183 0.81 9.80 16.59
CA ILE A 183 0.78 8.92 17.78
C ILE A 183 -0.45 9.23 18.65
N GLU A 184 -0.81 10.50 18.85
CA GLU A 184 -2.04 10.87 19.54
C GLU A 184 -3.29 10.31 18.85
N GLU A 185 -3.35 10.35 17.51
CA GLU A 185 -4.46 9.71 16.76
C GLU A 185 -4.41 8.18 16.89
N LEU A 186 -3.22 7.56 16.90
CA LEU A 186 -3.09 6.12 17.11
C LEU A 186 -3.62 5.68 18.50
N HIS A 187 -3.51 6.51 19.53
CA HIS A 187 -4.15 6.25 20.83
C HIS A 187 -5.68 6.17 20.69
N GLN A 188 -6.29 7.14 20.01
CA GLN A 188 -7.73 7.14 19.76
C GLN A 188 -8.16 5.90 18.95
N ILE A 189 -7.35 5.48 17.95
CA ILE A 189 -7.61 4.29 17.15
C ILE A 189 -7.56 3.02 18.01
N ARG A 190 -6.63 2.91 18.97
CA ARG A 190 -6.57 1.79 19.92
C ARG A 190 -7.84 1.69 20.79
N GLU A 191 -8.37 2.83 21.23
CA GLU A 191 -9.57 2.90 22.06
C GLU A 191 -10.84 2.55 21.28
N GLN A 192 -11.02 3.13 20.08
CA GLN A 192 -12.22 2.96 19.28
C GLN A 192 -12.23 1.71 18.40
N GLY A 193 -11.04 1.11 18.13
CA GLY A 193 -10.87 -0.12 17.35
C GLY A 193 -10.92 0.05 15.82
N PHE A 194 -11.01 1.27 15.31
CA PHE A 194 -10.97 1.58 13.87
C PHE A 194 -10.21 2.88 13.60
N SER A 195 -9.71 3.04 12.40
CA SER A 195 -9.03 4.24 11.91
C SER A 195 -9.84 4.92 10.82
N VAL A 196 -9.62 6.21 10.64
CA VAL A 196 -10.23 7.00 9.56
C VAL A 196 -9.15 7.79 8.84
N ASP A 197 -9.10 7.68 7.51
CA ASP A 197 -8.41 8.61 6.63
C ASP A 197 -9.43 9.68 6.21
N ARG A 198 -9.22 10.90 6.67
CA ARG A 198 -10.11 12.06 6.43
C ARG A 198 -9.54 12.92 5.31
N GLU A 199 -9.53 12.38 4.09
CA GLU A 199 -8.94 13.05 2.91
C GLU A 199 -7.42 13.26 3.01
N GLU A 200 -6.75 12.53 3.89
CA GLU A 200 -5.32 12.65 4.17
C GLU A 200 -4.46 12.12 3.03
N ASN A 201 -4.92 11.06 2.36
CA ASN A 201 -4.24 10.49 1.20
C ASN A 201 -4.76 11.06 -0.13
N THR A 202 -6.08 11.28 -0.22
CA THR A 202 -6.73 11.73 -1.46
C THR A 202 -7.94 12.58 -1.13
N LEU A 203 -7.97 13.82 -1.62
CA LEU A 203 -9.13 14.71 -1.47
C LEU A 203 -10.41 14.09 -2.04
N GLY A 204 -11.54 14.31 -1.38
CA GLY A 204 -12.83 13.76 -1.77
C GLY A 204 -13.08 12.32 -1.34
N LEU A 205 -12.13 11.68 -0.63
CA LEU A 205 -12.26 10.32 -0.10
C LEU A 205 -12.17 10.29 1.41
N ARG A 206 -13.07 9.55 2.05
CA ARG A 206 -12.95 9.14 3.44
C ARG A 206 -12.86 7.63 3.51
N CYS A 207 -11.82 7.12 4.18
CA CYS A 207 -11.61 5.68 4.27
C CYS A 207 -11.64 5.26 5.73
N PHE A 208 -12.29 4.13 6.01
CA PHE A 208 -12.36 3.51 7.33
C PHE A 208 -11.55 2.22 7.29
N GLY A 209 -10.77 1.93 8.34
CA GLY A 209 -9.89 0.77 8.35
C GLY A 209 -9.86 0.07 9.70
N VAL A 210 -9.67 -1.24 9.68
CA VAL A 210 -9.47 -2.08 10.87
C VAL A 210 -8.30 -3.04 10.64
N ALA A 211 -7.45 -3.21 11.65
CA ALA A 211 -6.39 -4.21 11.63
C ALA A 211 -6.98 -5.60 11.88
N ILE A 212 -6.39 -6.65 11.27
CA ILE A 212 -6.80 -8.05 11.48
C ILE A 212 -5.89 -8.63 12.59
N PRO A 213 -6.42 -8.90 13.80
CA PRO A 213 -5.60 -9.22 14.98
C PRO A 213 -5.25 -10.71 15.08
N TYR A 214 -4.85 -11.38 13.99
CA TYR A 214 -4.39 -12.77 14.04
C TYR A 214 -2.94 -12.91 14.57
N ARG A 215 -2.23 -11.80 14.67
CA ARG A 215 -0.88 -11.68 15.27
C ARG A 215 -0.70 -10.30 15.88
N THR A 216 0.28 -10.16 16.78
CA THR A 216 0.63 -8.88 17.45
C THR A 216 2.12 -8.58 17.25
N PRO A 217 2.50 -7.44 16.64
CA PRO A 217 1.62 -6.46 15.99
C PRO A 217 0.92 -7.04 14.76
N ALA A 218 -0.24 -6.49 14.40
CA ALA A 218 -0.96 -6.91 13.20
C ALA A 218 -0.15 -6.60 11.93
N ARG A 219 -0.24 -7.49 10.95
CA ARG A 219 0.47 -7.34 9.68
C ARG A 219 -0.45 -6.87 8.57
N ASP A 220 -1.71 -7.25 8.63
CA ASP A 220 -2.71 -7.02 7.59
C ASP A 220 -3.91 -6.24 8.13
N ALA A 221 -4.53 -5.42 7.28
CA ALA A 221 -5.71 -4.63 7.58
C ALA A 221 -6.67 -4.65 6.39
N ILE A 222 -7.95 -4.41 6.67
CA ILE A 222 -8.98 -4.16 5.67
C ILE A 222 -9.52 -2.73 5.79
N SER A 223 -9.97 -2.17 4.67
CA SER A 223 -10.61 -0.85 4.66
C SER A 223 -11.77 -0.76 3.67
N CYS A 224 -12.65 0.18 3.95
CA CYS A 224 -13.71 0.63 3.06
C CYS A 224 -13.46 2.09 2.69
N SER A 225 -13.42 2.40 1.39
CA SER A 225 -13.17 3.73 0.84
C SER A 225 -14.43 4.32 0.25
N VAL A 226 -14.92 5.43 0.81
CA VAL A 226 -16.17 6.08 0.47
C VAL A 226 -15.90 7.50 -0.03
N PRO A 227 -16.36 7.89 -1.24
CA PRO A 227 -16.38 9.30 -1.64
C PRO A 227 -17.21 10.16 -0.69
N VAL A 228 -16.62 11.27 -0.25
CA VAL A 228 -17.27 12.20 0.71
C VAL A 228 -18.64 12.66 0.23
N ALA A 229 -18.81 12.84 -1.09
CA ALA A 229 -20.04 13.31 -1.70
C ALA A 229 -21.29 12.43 -1.41
N ARG A 230 -21.10 11.13 -1.04
CA ARG A 230 -22.21 10.23 -0.67
C ARG A 230 -22.15 9.71 0.76
N LEU A 231 -21.19 10.18 1.55
CA LEU A 231 -21.04 9.76 2.93
C LEU A 231 -22.04 10.49 3.82
N THR A 232 -23.00 9.76 4.36
CA THR A 232 -23.91 10.25 5.41
C THR A 232 -23.54 9.65 6.76
N PRO A 233 -23.98 10.21 7.90
CA PRO A 233 -23.75 9.61 9.22
C PRO A 233 -24.25 8.16 9.34
N ALA A 234 -25.41 7.85 8.74
CA ALA A 234 -25.95 6.49 8.73
C ALA A 234 -25.09 5.54 7.88
N HIS A 235 -24.60 6.00 6.73
CA HIS A 235 -23.68 5.22 5.88
C HIS A 235 -22.33 4.98 6.57
N GLU A 236 -21.78 6.00 7.23
CA GLU A 236 -20.56 5.85 8.02
C GLU A 236 -20.71 4.77 9.11
N GLN A 237 -21.83 4.78 9.86
CA GLN A 237 -22.07 3.79 10.89
C GLN A 237 -22.20 2.38 10.30
N MET A 238 -22.96 2.22 9.23
CA MET A 238 -23.10 0.96 8.52
C MET A 238 -21.76 0.39 8.05
N VAL A 239 -20.89 1.23 7.48
CA VAL A 239 -19.54 0.84 7.04
C VAL A 239 -18.68 0.37 8.22
N LYS A 240 -18.74 1.07 9.37
CA LYS A 240 -18.00 0.67 10.58
C LYS A 240 -18.47 -0.69 11.10
N ASP A 241 -19.78 -0.90 11.20
CA ASP A 241 -20.37 -2.16 11.68
C ASP A 241 -19.97 -3.33 10.76
N ALA A 242 -20.05 -3.12 9.44
CA ALA A 242 -19.63 -4.11 8.45
C ALA A 242 -18.11 -4.43 8.52
N LEU A 243 -17.27 -3.43 8.77
CA LEU A 243 -15.83 -3.63 8.95
C LEU A 243 -15.52 -4.42 10.23
N PHE A 244 -16.22 -4.18 11.33
CA PHE A 244 -16.05 -4.97 12.55
C PHE A 244 -16.47 -6.43 12.36
N ASP A 245 -17.62 -6.70 11.73
CA ASP A 245 -18.03 -8.08 11.38
C ASP A 245 -16.98 -8.76 10.48
N ALA A 246 -16.52 -8.07 9.45
CA ALA A 246 -15.49 -8.58 8.55
C ALA A 246 -14.16 -8.87 9.28
N ARG A 247 -13.70 -7.99 10.17
CA ARG A 247 -12.52 -8.21 11.02
C ARG A 247 -12.64 -9.48 11.85
N ASP A 248 -13.79 -9.67 12.50
CA ASP A 248 -14.00 -10.82 13.38
C ASP A 248 -14.04 -12.13 12.58
N ARG A 249 -14.67 -12.14 11.41
CA ARG A 249 -14.66 -13.28 10.47
C ARG A 249 -13.21 -13.60 10.00
N LEU A 250 -12.46 -12.57 9.59
CA LEU A 250 -11.08 -12.75 9.16
C LEU A 250 -10.19 -13.26 10.29
N THR A 251 -10.37 -12.74 11.50
CA THR A 251 -9.64 -13.22 12.68
C THR A 251 -9.88 -14.72 12.91
N LEU A 252 -11.11 -15.19 12.74
CA LEU A 252 -11.43 -16.62 12.85
C LEU A 252 -10.82 -17.44 11.70
N ALA A 253 -10.92 -16.94 10.47
CA ALA A 253 -10.40 -17.63 9.28
C ALA A 253 -8.86 -17.75 9.28
N THR A 254 -8.16 -16.78 9.90
CA THR A 254 -6.68 -16.71 9.92
C THR A 254 -6.04 -17.24 11.20
N ARG A 255 -6.82 -17.70 12.18
CA ARG A 255 -6.29 -18.25 13.46
C ARG A 255 -5.42 -19.50 13.30
N ARG A 256 -5.51 -20.18 12.16
CA ARG A 256 -4.79 -21.44 11.90
C ARG A 256 -3.57 -21.25 10.97
N LEU A 257 -3.32 -20.00 10.55
CA LEU A 257 -2.19 -19.60 9.74
C LEU A 257 -1.05 -19.07 10.62
#